data_88d552b5f4bf93484617b402a984943d
#
_entry.id   88d552b5f4bf93484617b402a984943d
#
_cell.length_a   1.000
_cell.length_b   1.000
_cell.length_c   1.000
_cell.angle_alpha   90.00
_cell.angle_beta   90.00
_cell.angle_gamma   90.00
#
_symmetry.space_group_name_H-M   'P 1'
#
loop_
_entity.id
_entity.type
_entity.pdbx_description
1 polymer ?
#
loop_
_entity_poly.entity_id
_entity_poly.type
_entity_poly.pdbx_seq_one_letter_code
_entity_poly.pdbx_strand_id
1 'polypeptide(L)'
;MQKKNQAVHVTKEKMAPRNVIKPTKKKIEILKNELEQYLNTNGYLSYSAKAKKYVILGTNSPRTSLAQCPKCSIGQLMIIKSPTTKKRFIGCSNYNNGCDASSPLFQKAKIRRTKNLCELCSWPLILYRYSRKQKWTEQCTNIRCKSRKTKV
;
A
#
# COMPACT_ATOMS: atom_id res chain seq x y z
N MET A 1 21.94 15.25 51.14
CA MET A 1 20.51 14.93 50.79
C MET A 1 20.51 13.85 49.73
N GLN A 2 20.28 12.59 50.13
CA GLN A 2 20.24 11.44 49.21
C GLN A 2 18.80 11.25 48.77
N LYS A 3 18.50 11.35 47.45
CA LYS A 3 17.22 10.96 46.88
C LYS A 3 17.22 9.46 46.62
N LYS A 4 16.38 8.71 47.34
CA LYS A 4 16.13 7.30 47.16
C LYS A 4 15.31 7.11 45.90
N ASN A 5 15.85 6.36 44.91
CA ASN A 5 15.12 5.84 43.78
C ASN A 5 14.23 4.69 44.26
N GLN A 6 12.92 4.86 44.19
CA GLN A 6 11.96 3.78 44.40
C GLN A 6 11.80 3.02 43.06
N ALA A 7 12.24 1.77 43.06
CA ALA A 7 11.98 0.84 41.97
C ALA A 7 10.51 0.42 41.98
N VAL A 8 9.79 0.67 40.89
CA VAL A 8 8.42 0.20 40.71
C VAL A 8 8.46 -1.27 40.32
N HIS A 9 8.05 -2.12 41.24
CA HIS A 9 7.84 -3.55 40.98
C HIS A 9 6.61 -3.74 40.09
N VAL A 10 6.84 -4.05 38.80
CA VAL A 10 5.77 -4.50 37.90
C VAL A 10 5.53 -5.99 38.17
N THR A 11 4.46 -6.30 38.88
CA THR A 11 3.98 -7.67 39.07
C THR A 11 3.47 -8.22 37.75
N LYS A 12 4.11 -9.28 37.23
CA LYS A 12 3.62 -10.07 36.09
C LYS A 12 2.36 -10.82 36.54
N GLU A 13 1.19 -10.28 36.28
CA GLU A 13 -0.05 -11.03 36.35
C GLU A 13 0.00 -12.19 35.35
N LYS A 14 -0.04 -13.43 35.87
CA LYS A 14 -0.24 -14.63 35.06
C LYS A 14 -1.65 -14.57 34.47
N MET A 15 -1.76 -14.17 33.19
CA MET A 15 -3.03 -14.29 32.48
C MET A 15 -3.46 -15.76 32.43
N ALA A 16 -4.63 -16.05 32.99
CA ALA A 16 -5.25 -17.37 32.89
C ALA A 16 -5.44 -17.74 31.41
N PRO A 17 -5.31 -19.03 31.03
CA PRO A 17 -5.53 -19.44 29.66
C PRO A 17 -6.95 -19.10 29.23
N ARG A 18 -7.08 -18.19 28.26
CA ARG A 18 -8.39 -17.88 27.66
C ARG A 18 -8.89 -19.15 26.97
N ASN A 19 -10.06 -19.65 27.36
CA ASN A 19 -10.75 -20.73 26.66
C ASN A 19 -10.97 -20.31 25.21
N VAL A 20 -10.11 -20.77 24.31
CA VAL A 20 -10.22 -20.54 22.88
C VAL A 20 -11.35 -21.43 22.36
N ILE A 21 -12.56 -20.87 22.25
CA ILE A 21 -13.69 -21.55 21.62
C ILE A 21 -13.34 -21.67 20.13
N LYS A 22 -13.12 -22.92 19.65
CA LYS A 22 -12.91 -23.16 18.21
C LYS A 22 -14.17 -22.78 17.44
N PRO A 23 -14.09 -21.88 16.45
CA PRO A 23 -15.26 -21.48 15.68
C PRO A 23 -15.83 -22.65 14.88
N THR A 24 -17.15 -22.74 14.74
CA THR A 24 -17.81 -23.73 13.88
C THR A 24 -17.50 -23.48 12.41
N LYS A 25 -17.57 -24.53 11.56
CA LYS A 25 -17.33 -24.43 10.11
C LYS A 25 -18.15 -23.31 9.46
N LYS A 26 -19.42 -23.17 9.83
CA LYS A 26 -20.31 -22.11 9.33
C LYS A 26 -19.83 -20.71 9.69
N LYS A 27 -19.33 -20.52 10.93
CA LYS A 27 -18.77 -19.23 11.37
C LYS A 27 -17.49 -18.88 10.65
N ILE A 28 -16.66 -19.88 10.33
CA ILE A 28 -15.44 -19.69 9.53
C ILE A 28 -15.79 -19.24 8.10
N GLU A 29 -16.82 -19.82 7.49
CA GLU A 29 -17.30 -19.46 6.14
C GLU A 29 -17.80 -18.02 6.09
N ILE A 30 -18.62 -17.60 7.06
CA ILE A 30 -19.10 -16.21 7.19
C ILE A 30 -17.90 -15.25 7.31
N LEU A 31 -16.95 -15.55 8.20
CA LEU A 31 -15.77 -14.72 8.40
C LEU A 31 -14.89 -14.65 7.15
N LYS A 32 -14.80 -15.72 6.34
CA LYS A 32 -14.11 -15.70 5.06
C LYS A 32 -14.76 -14.75 4.08
N ASN A 33 -16.09 -14.84 3.94
CA ASN A 33 -16.84 -13.98 3.02
C ASN A 33 -16.77 -12.50 3.43
N GLU A 34 -16.87 -12.18 4.71
CA GLU A 34 -16.70 -10.83 5.23
C GLU A 34 -15.28 -10.33 5.00
N LEU A 35 -14.28 -11.18 5.20
CA LEU A 35 -12.88 -10.86 4.95
C LEU A 35 -12.63 -10.61 3.46
N GLU A 36 -13.18 -11.43 2.57
CA GLU A 36 -13.08 -11.24 1.13
C GLU A 36 -13.75 -9.93 0.68
N GLN A 37 -14.92 -9.60 1.20
CA GLN A 37 -15.57 -8.31 0.94
C GLN A 37 -14.72 -7.14 1.43
N TYR A 38 -14.19 -7.22 2.65
CA TYR A 38 -13.32 -6.20 3.20
C TYR A 38 -12.06 -6.01 2.36
N LEU A 39 -11.48 -7.09 1.88
CA LEU A 39 -10.25 -7.08 1.09
C LEU A 39 -10.49 -6.58 -0.32
N ASN A 40 -11.61 -6.93 -0.93
CA ASN A 40 -12.02 -6.40 -2.23
C ASN A 40 -12.24 -4.89 -2.17
N THR A 41 -12.65 -4.36 -1.02
CA THR A 41 -12.90 -2.93 -0.82
C THR A 41 -11.64 -2.16 -0.42
N ASN A 42 -10.75 -2.75 0.38
CA ASN A 42 -9.65 -2.03 1.04
C ASN A 42 -8.23 -2.47 0.64
N GLY A 43 -8.08 -3.54 -0.10
CA GLY A 43 -6.76 -4.05 -0.52
C GLY A 43 -6.76 -5.54 -0.84
N TYR A 44 -5.61 -6.06 -1.21
CA TYR A 44 -5.45 -7.45 -1.62
C TYR A 44 -4.94 -8.32 -0.50
N LEU A 45 -5.65 -9.42 -0.22
CA LEU A 45 -5.01 -10.61 0.32
C LEU A 45 -4.62 -11.52 -0.86
N SER A 46 -3.35 -11.73 -1.03
CA SER A 46 -2.85 -12.74 -1.94
C SER A 46 -2.32 -13.92 -1.14
N TYR A 47 -2.74 -15.13 -1.50
CA TYR A 47 -2.13 -16.32 -0.92
C TYR A 47 -0.76 -16.54 -1.56
N SER A 48 0.28 -16.47 -0.74
CA SER A 48 1.63 -16.82 -1.18
C SER A 48 1.85 -18.33 -1.03
N ALA A 49 1.81 -19.07 -2.15
CA ALA A 49 2.10 -20.50 -2.15
C ALA A 49 3.51 -20.80 -1.60
N LYS A 50 4.47 -19.92 -1.86
CA LYS A 50 5.85 -20.04 -1.35
C LYS A 50 5.94 -19.89 0.18
N ALA A 51 5.18 -18.97 0.75
CA ALA A 51 5.16 -18.71 2.19
C ALA A 51 4.07 -19.50 2.93
N LYS A 52 3.21 -20.23 2.21
CA LYS A 52 2.03 -20.96 2.73
C LYS A 52 1.16 -20.11 3.66
N LYS A 53 1.05 -18.81 3.39
CA LYS A 53 0.27 -17.86 4.17
C LYS A 53 -0.32 -16.76 3.29
N TYR A 54 -1.37 -16.14 3.77
CA TYR A 54 -1.89 -14.94 3.13
C TYR A 54 -0.94 -13.76 3.40
N VAL A 55 -0.62 -13.05 2.34
CA VAL A 55 0.21 -11.85 2.36
C VAL A 55 -0.66 -10.69 1.90
N ILE A 56 -0.71 -9.64 2.69
CA ILE A 56 -1.41 -8.43 2.32
C ILE A 56 -0.59 -7.71 1.26
N LEU A 57 -1.08 -7.74 0.02
CA LEU A 57 -0.48 -7.00 -1.09
C LEU A 57 -1.29 -5.74 -1.34
N GLY A 58 -0.60 -4.63 -1.52
CA GLY A 58 -1.22 -3.41 -2.00
C GLY A 58 -2.19 -2.76 -1.04
N THR A 59 -2.17 -3.14 0.21
CA THR A 59 -2.97 -2.44 1.21
C THR A 59 -2.59 -0.98 1.25
N ASN A 60 -3.50 -0.19 1.79
CA ASN A 60 -3.33 1.18 2.27
C ASN A 60 -2.12 1.32 3.23
N SER A 61 -1.03 0.58 2.94
CA SER A 61 0.23 0.84 3.58
C SER A 61 0.54 2.29 3.29
N PRO A 62 0.59 3.15 4.30
CA PRO A 62 0.89 4.57 4.12
C PRO A 62 2.21 4.80 3.38
N ARG A 63 3.02 3.74 3.24
CA ARG A 63 4.31 3.77 2.53
C ARG A 63 4.20 3.60 1.02
N THR A 64 3.15 2.99 0.49
CA THR A 64 3.00 2.70 -0.94
C THR A 64 1.86 3.46 -1.60
N SER A 65 0.83 3.84 -0.84
CA SER A 65 -0.27 4.67 -1.32
C SER A 65 0.21 6.07 -1.67
N LEU A 66 -0.20 6.58 -2.83
CA LEU A 66 0.15 7.91 -3.33
C LEU A 66 -1.01 8.89 -3.17
N ALA A 67 -2.18 8.53 -3.71
CA ALA A 67 -3.37 9.36 -3.69
C ALA A 67 -4.61 8.52 -3.99
N GLN A 68 -5.80 9.08 -3.75
CA GLN A 68 -7.06 8.49 -4.18
C GLN A 68 -7.07 8.35 -5.70
N CYS A 69 -7.64 7.26 -6.21
CA CYS A 69 -7.73 7.02 -7.64
C CYS A 69 -8.75 7.95 -8.29
N PRO A 70 -8.37 8.81 -9.24
CA PRO A 70 -9.31 9.73 -9.90
C PRO A 70 -10.25 9.01 -10.87
N LYS A 71 -9.97 7.75 -11.23
CA LYS A 71 -10.81 6.99 -12.15
C LYS A 71 -11.99 6.32 -11.45
N CYS A 72 -11.80 5.68 -10.31
CA CYS A 72 -12.87 4.98 -9.60
C CYS A 72 -13.30 5.67 -8.30
N SER A 73 -12.55 6.65 -7.82
CA SER A 73 -12.81 7.41 -6.58
C SER A 73 -12.95 6.57 -5.29
N ILE A 74 -12.72 5.25 -5.39
CA ILE A 74 -12.83 4.29 -4.28
C ILE A 74 -11.44 3.82 -3.85
N GLY A 75 -10.63 3.37 -4.82
CA GLY A 75 -9.31 2.82 -4.58
C GLY A 75 -8.23 3.90 -4.41
N GLN A 76 -7.03 3.43 -4.07
CA GLN A 76 -5.83 4.27 -3.94
C GLN A 76 -4.86 3.94 -5.08
N LEU A 77 -4.25 4.96 -5.68
CA LEU A 77 -3.12 4.78 -6.59
C LEU A 77 -1.88 4.46 -5.77
N MET A 78 -1.17 3.41 -6.16
CA MET A 78 -0.07 2.84 -5.38
C MET A 78 1.10 2.47 -6.28
N ILE A 79 2.31 2.44 -5.69
CA ILE A 79 3.48 1.87 -6.35
C ILE A 79 3.45 0.36 -6.13
N ILE A 80 3.29 -0.38 -7.20
CA ILE A 80 3.22 -1.85 -7.22
C ILE A 80 4.45 -2.40 -7.94
N LYS A 81 4.97 -3.51 -7.46
CA LYS A 81 6.02 -4.28 -8.14
C LYS A 81 5.41 -5.56 -8.69
N SER A 82 5.43 -5.71 -10.01
CA SER A 82 4.93 -6.92 -10.66
C SER A 82 5.66 -8.17 -10.15
N PRO A 83 4.96 -9.21 -9.73
CA PRO A 83 5.60 -10.45 -9.28
C PRO A 83 6.31 -11.18 -10.43
N THR A 84 5.81 -11.06 -11.65
CA THR A 84 6.34 -11.72 -12.84
C THR A 84 7.53 -10.96 -13.43
N THR A 85 7.32 -9.71 -13.81
CA THR A 85 8.34 -8.91 -14.53
C THR A 85 9.30 -8.18 -13.60
N LYS A 86 9.03 -8.16 -12.29
CA LYS A 86 9.74 -7.37 -11.26
C LYS A 86 9.75 -5.85 -11.52
N LYS A 87 9.06 -5.39 -12.55
CA LYS A 87 8.95 -3.97 -12.90
C LYS A 87 7.99 -3.24 -11.96
N ARG A 88 8.29 -1.99 -11.66
CA ARG A 88 7.42 -1.11 -10.87
C ARG A 88 6.45 -0.37 -11.78
N PHE A 89 5.23 -0.21 -11.32
CA PHE A 89 4.19 0.57 -11.99
C PHE A 89 3.26 1.22 -10.94
N ILE A 90 2.48 2.18 -11.38
CA ILE A 90 1.38 2.72 -10.59
C ILE A 90 0.13 1.91 -10.95
N GLY A 91 -0.61 1.48 -9.95
CA GLY A 91 -1.88 0.78 -10.13
C GLY A 91 -2.89 1.18 -9.06
N CYS A 92 -4.16 0.98 -9.35
CA CYS A 92 -5.22 1.20 -8.39
C CYS A 92 -5.42 -0.01 -7.48
N SER A 93 -5.63 0.21 -6.19
CA SER A 93 -5.95 -0.86 -5.24
C SER A 93 -7.29 -1.55 -5.55
N ASN A 94 -8.17 -0.88 -6.29
CA ASN A 94 -9.48 -1.40 -6.71
C ASN A 94 -9.44 -2.14 -8.06
N TYR A 95 -8.27 -2.62 -8.47
CA TYR A 95 -8.08 -3.33 -9.75
C TYR A 95 -8.96 -4.58 -9.87
N ASN A 96 -9.04 -5.38 -8.81
CA ASN A 96 -9.86 -6.61 -8.80
C ASN A 96 -11.37 -6.35 -8.97
N ASN A 97 -11.83 -5.13 -8.66
CA ASN A 97 -13.21 -4.70 -8.84
C ASN A 97 -13.41 -3.87 -10.13
N GLY A 98 -12.54 -4.07 -11.13
CA GLY A 98 -12.67 -3.51 -12.46
C GLY A 98 -12.03 -2.15 -12.68
N CYS A 99 -11.27 -1.58 -11.74
CA CYS A 99 -10.53 -0.36 -12.00
C CYS A 99 -9.20 -0.64 -12.69
N ASP A 100 -9.07 -0.28 -13.95
CA ASP A 100 -7.89 -0.47 -14.79
C ASP A 100 -6.89 0.71 -14.75
N ALA A 101 -7.04 1.63 -13.79
CA ALA A 101 -6.12 2.75 -13.65
C ALA A 101 -4.69 2.25 -13.38
N SER A 102 -3.84 2.35 -14.38
CA SER A 102 -2.43 1.94 -14.29
C SER A 102 -1.53 2.83 -15.14
N SER A 103 -0.28 2.94 -14.75
CA SER A 103 0.73 3.71 -15.47
C SER A 103 2.14 3.16 -15.19
N PRO A 104 2.99 3.02 -16.19
CA PRO A 104 4.37 2.59 -15.99
C PRO A 104 5.14 3.60 -15.15
N LEU A 105 6.10 3.10 -14.37
CA LEU A 105 6.93 3.90 -13.48
C LEU A 105 8.41 3.71 -13.81
N PHE A 106 9.24 4.69 -13.45
CA PHE A 106 10.69 4.62 -13.62
C PHE A 106 11.30 3.43 -12.88
N GLN A 107 12.02 2.56 -13.57
CA GLN A 107 12.54 1.33 -12.98
C GLN A 107 13.80 1.56 -12.12
N LYS A 108 14.70 2.40 -12.58
CA LYS A 108 16.01 2.65 -11.95
C LYS A 108 16.05 3.91 -11.07
N ALA A 109 15.07 4.80 -11.19
CA ALA A 109 15.06 6.05 -10.45
C ALA A 109 14.76 5.84 -8.96
N LYS A 110 15.34 6.65 -8.11
CA LYS A 110 14.88 6.85 -6.73
C LYS A 110 13.63 7.70 -6.78
N ILE A 111 12.62 7.32 -6.01
CA ILE A 111 11.31 7.95 -6.02
C ILE A 111 10.98 8.41 -4.61
N ARG A 112 10.44 9.63 -4.50
CA ARG A 112 9.81 10.15 -3.30
C ARG A 112 8.36 10.51 -3.61
N ARG A 113 7.48 10.24 -2.68
CA ARG A 113 6.08 10.65 -2.76
C ARG A 113 5.96 12.15 -2.47
N THR A 114 5.00 12.78 -3.11
CA THR A 114 4.53 14.11 -2.76
C THR A 114 3.08 14.01 -2.30
N LYS A 115 2.56 15.07 -1.73
CA LYS A 115 1.12 15.22 -1.46
C LYS A 115 0.39 15.91 -2.62
N ASN A 116 1.14 16.33 -3.64
CA ASN A 116 0.64 17.14 -4.74
C ASN A 116 -0.03 16.25 -5.78
N LEU A 117 -1.13 16.75 -6.33
CA LEU A 117 -1.82 16.16 -7.47
C LEU A 117 -1.54 16.98 -8.72
N CYS A 118 -1.58 16.32 -9.86
CA CYS A 118 -1.45 16.98 -11.16
C CYS A 118 -2.72 17.79 -11.46
N GLU A 119 -2.58 19.09 -11.73
CA GLU A 119 -3.69 19.97 -12.05
C GLU A 119 -4.47 19.56 -13.31
N LEU A 120 -3.78 18.89 -14.26
CA LEU A 120 -4.42 18.50 -15.54
C LEU A 120 -5.16 17.15 -15.46
N CYS A 121 -4.80 16.23 -14.58
CA CYS A 121 -5.37 14.88 -14.58
C CYS A 121 -5.62 14.30 -13.20
N SER A 122 -5.41 15.05 -12.13
CA SER A 122 -5.60 14.66 -10.73
C SER A 122 -4.82 13.39 -10.28
N TRP A 123 -3.87 12.95 -11.10
CA TRP A 123 -2.95 11.89 -10.71
C TRP A 123 -1.86 12.42 -9.79
N PRO A 124 -1.32 11.59 -8.87
CA PRO A 124 -0.29 12.03 -7.95
C PRO A 124 0.99 12.44 -8.69
N LEU A 125 1.62 13.48 -8.20
CA LEU A 125 2.97 13.85 -8.59
C LEU A 125 3.98 13.08 -7.75
N ILE A 126 5.13 12.79 -8.32
CA ILE A 126 6.26 12.17 -7.63
C ILE A 126 7.54 12.95 -7.90
N LEU A 127 8.45 12.92 -6.94
CA LEU A 127 9.82 13.35 -7.15
C LEU A 127 10.67 12.15 -7.53
N TYR A 128 11.50 12.31 -8.54
CA TYR A 128 12.43 11.26 -8.96
C TYR A 128 13.82 11.80 -9.25
N ARG A 129 14.83 10.93 -9.15
CA ARG A 129 16.20 11.17 -9.60
C ARG A 129 16.90 9.84 -9.87
N TYR A 130 17.84 9.81 -10.77
CA TYR A 130 18.62 8.61 -11.10
C TYR A 130 19.90 8.48 -10.27
N SER A 131 20.50 9.59 -9.85
CA SER A 131 21.72 9.60 -9.06
C SER A 131 21.62 10.53 -7.85
N ARG A 132 22.53 10.39 -6.89
CA ARG A 132 22.59 11.30 -5.73
C ARG A 132 22.98 12.72 -6.11
N LYS A 133 23.75 12.89 -7.19
CA LYS A 133 24.20 14.20 -7.71
C LYS A 133 23.09 14.95 -8.47
N GLN A 134 22.05 14.23 -8.93
CA GLN A 134 20.95 14.83 -9.67
C GLN A 134 19.92 15.47 -8.72
N LYS A 135 19.45 16.67 -9.07
CA LYS A 135 18.33 17.31 -8.37
C LYS A 135 17.05 16.48 -8.52
N TRP A 136 16.18 16.56 -7.53
CA TRP A 136 14.88 15.94 -7.59
C TRP A 136 14.02 16.65 -8.63
N THR A 137 13.41 15.88 -9.51
CA THR A 137 12.49 16.37 -10.56
C THR A 137 11.09 15.90 -10.23
N GLU A 138 10.12 16.81 -10.24
CA GLU A 138 8.72 16.50 -10.05
C GLU A 138 8.07 16.10 -11.38
N GLN A 139 7.25 15.07 -11.37
CA GLN A 139 6.54 14.61 -12.57
C GLN A 139 5.24 13.93 -12.24
N CYS A 140 4.24 14.10 -13.12
CA CYS A 140 2.99 13.39 -13.06
C CYS A 140 3.21 11.89 -13.28
N THR A 141 2.51 11.06 -12.49
CA THR A 141 2.62 9.60 -12.61
C THR A 141 1.81 9.04 -13.77
N ASN A 142 0.83 9.76 -14.30
CA ASN A 142 0.08 9.34 -15.47
C ASN A 142 0.91 9.55 -16.75
N ILE A 143 1.28 8.45 -17.42
CA ILE A 143 2.08 8.52 -18.65
C ILE A 143 1.38 9.25 -19.80
N ARG A 144 0.05 9.25 -19.82
CA ARG A 144 -0.77 9.90 -20.86
C ARG A 144 -1.03 11.38 -20.57
N CYS A 145 -0.55 11.91 -19.44
CA CYS A 145 -0.81 13.29 -19.07
C CYS A 145 0.05 14.27 -19.89
N LYS A 146 -0.59 15.31 -20.42
CA LYS A 146 0.08 16.38 -21.17
C LYS A 146 1.09 17.17 -20.33
N SER A 147 0.98 17.15 -18.99
CA SER A 147 1.97 17.76 -18.09
C SER A 147 3.34 17.04 -18.09
N ARG A 148 3.38 15.80 -18.56
CA ARG A 148 4.66 15.12 -18.80
C ARG A 148 5.30 15.74 -20.02
N LYS A 149 6.22 16.67 -19.78
CA LYS A 149 7.06 17.18 -20.86
C LYS A 149 7.77 15.99 -21.50
N THR A 150 7.40 15.63 -22.71
CA THR A 150 8.17 14.75 -23.56
C THR A 150 9.56 15.40 -23.64
N LYS A 151 10.57 14.72 -23.12
CA LYS A 151 11.94 15.09 -23.47
C LYS A 151 12.05 14.80 -24.96
N VAL A 152 11.99 15.86 -25.76
CA VAL A 152 12.51 15.85 -27.14
C VAL A 152 13.99 15.60 -27.07
#